data_547456d174ee2af5796ec993a2947f8c
#
_entry.id   547456d174ee2af5796ec993a2947f8c
#
_cell.length_a   1.000
_cell.length_b   1.000
_cell.length_c   1.000
_cell.angle_alpha   90.00
_cell.angle_beta   90.00
_cell.angle_gamma   90.00
#
_symmetry.space_group_name_H-M   'P 1'
#
loop_
_entity.id
_entity.type
_entity.pdbx_description
1 polymer ?
#
loop_
_entity_poly.entity_id
_entity_poly.type
_entity_poly.pdbx_seq_one_letter_code
_entity_poly.pdbx_strand_id
1 'polypeptide(L)'
;MSADPAEPVYRNPVLDADWSDPDVIRVGDDFYLTASSFGRVPGLPLLHSRDLVNWTLVGHALQRLEPESEFAAPRHDCGVWAPSLRHHDGRFWIFWGDPDRGVFQVNAPEIRGPWTRPHLVKAGKGLIDPCPLWDDETGEAYLVHAWAKSRSGVKNRLTGHRMHPHGTELLDEGKVIVDGDRIPGWFTLEGPKLYRHDGWFWIFAPAGGVETGWQGAFRSRAFFGPYEEKVVLEQKDTDVNGPHQGGWVRTPSGEDWFLHFQQRGAYGRVVHLQPMRWGGGGGTSRSWGSPRSSGAESGGEAESGGGWPVIGDDGAPVAEHRRPDLPPQPPAAPATDDDFPGGRPGRQWQWTANPRDGWATHHSADGLRLTCVRTPDAHDLRALPNVLTQRLPGTPCTVEVDLRLDDGEPGARAGLAVLGDAYSWIGLQRGPDGTVRLVHRFAETVADQERDAAPPRPAPGGRARLRVDIDAGARCRFSYDTGDTGDTANTADTGDGAGQGGFRPSGQVFAATPWRWVGALLGLVALAPTGQGHAGTATFTQFRIRIQEKRADR
;
A
#
# COMPACT_ATOMS: atom_id res chain seq x y z
N MET A 1 28.64 -32.38 20.26
CA MET A 1 28.69 -31.13 19.47
C MET A 1 27.25 -30.78 19.18
N SER A 2 26.63 -29.87 19.96
CA SER A 2 25.32 -29.34 19.64
C SER A 2 25.49 -28.41 18.43
N ALA A 3 24.76 -28.67 17.35
CA ALA A 3 24.66 -27.73 16.25
C ALA A 3 24.16 -26.41 16.84
N ASP A 4 24.91 -25.34 16.58
CA ASP A 4 24.48 -23.98 16.91
C ASP A 4 23.13 -23.77 16.20
N PRO A 5 22.06 -23.36 16.90
CA PRO A 5 20.79 -23.15 16.25
C PRO A 5 20.99 -22.08 15.17
N ALA A 6 20.63 -22.40 13.93
CA ALA A 6 20.73 -21.46 12.82
C ALA A 6 20.09 -20.12 13.22
N GLU A 7 20.82 -19.01 13.03
CA GLU A 7 20.29 -17.69 13.36
C GLU A 7 18.94 -17.46 12.65
N PRO A 8 17.94 -16.91 13.36
CA PRO A 8 16.63 -16.72 12.77
C PRO A 8 16.71 -15.70 11.63
N VAL A 9 16.24 -16.10 10.45
CA VAL A 9 16.20 -15.27 9.25
C VAL A 9 14.79 -14.71 9.01
N TYR A 10 14.71 -13.62 8.25
CA TYR A 10 13.48 -13.14 7.62
C TYR A 10 13.61 -13.17 6.10
N ARG A 11 12.49 -13.15 5.42
CA ARG A 11 12.39 -13.08 3.96
C ARG A 11 11.64 -11.85 3.52
N ASN A 12 12.12 -11.23 2.47
CA ASN A 12 11.45 -10.12 1.79
C ASN A 12 10.44 -10.62 0.75
N PRO A 13 9.34 -9.88 0.53
CA PRO A 13 8.96 -8.63 1.23
C PRO A 13 8.42 -8.89 2.64
N VAL A 14 8.67 -7.98 3.58
CA VAL A 14 8.13 -8.05 4.97
C VAL A 14 6.67 -7.59 5.03
N LEU A 15 6.20 -6.82 4.02
CA LEU A 15 4.80 -6.48 3.80
C LEU A 15 4.45 -6.84 2.36
N ASP A 16 3.84 -8.00 2.17
CA ASP A 16 3.53 -8.57 0.86
C ASP A 16 2.11 -8.17 0.40
N ALA A 17 1.92 -6.88 0.21
CA ALA A 17 0.75 -6.23 -0.38
C ALA A 17 1.09 -4.78 -0.75
N ASP A 18 0.16 -4.05 -1.38
CA ASP A 18 0.36 -2.66 -1.78
C ASP A 18 0.40 -1.69 -0.58
N TRP A 19 1.60 -1.41 -0.09
CA TRP A 19 1.88 -0.39 0.92
C TRP A 19 2.77 0.70 0.32
N SER A 20 2.19 1.47 -0.60
CA SER A 20 2.90 2.47 -1.39
C SER A 20 3.58 3.53 -0.54
N ASP A 21 4.81 3.89 -0.94
CA ASP A 21 5.55 5.04 -0.39
C ASP A 21 5.70 4.97 1.15
N PRO A 22 6.21 3.86 1.69
CA PRO A 22 6.27 3.66 3.14
C PRO A 22 7.23 4.64 3.81
N ASP A 23 6.86 5.11 5.00
CA ASP A 23 7.77 5.79 5.91
C ASP A 23 7.70 5.18 7.30
N VAL A 24 8.84 5.00 7.94
CA VAL A 24 9.00 4.28 9.19
C VAL A 24 9.71 5.11 10.23
N ILE A 25 9.27 5.01 11.49
CA ILE A 25 9.96 5.58 12.64
C ILE A 25 10.01 4.58 13.79
N ARG A 26 10.92 4.85 14.74
CA ARG A 26 10.96 4.19 16.05
C ARG A 26 10.62 5.16 17.16
N VAL A 27 9.79 4.71 18.10
CA VAL A 27 9.51 5.43 19.35
C VAL A 27 9.65 4.43 20.51
N GLY A 28 10.66 4.58 21.32
CA GLY A 28 11.00 3.57 22.33
C GLY A 28 11.41 2.23 21.71
N ASP A 29 10.69 1.17 22.06
CA ASP A 29 10.88 -0.19 21.53
C ASP A 29 9.92 -0.51 20.37
N ASP A 30 9.07 0.43 19.99
CA ASP A 30 8.03 0.24 18.99
C ASP A 30 8.40 0.91 17.66
N PHE A 31 8.08 0.22 16.56
CA PHE A 31 8.23 0.75 15.21
C PHE A 31 6.86 1.03 14.60
N TYR A 32 6.73 2.15 13.94
CA TYR A 32 5.50 2.58 13.29
C TYR A 32 5.75 2.92 11.83
N LEU A 33 4.80 2.53 10.98
CA LEU A 33 4.87 2.78 9.54
C LEU A 33 3.54 3.36 9.06
N THR A 34 3.62 4.28 8.12
CA THR A 34 2.48 4.79 7.33
C THR A 34 2.76 4.64 5.85
N ALA A 35 1.71 4.74 5.02
CA ALA A 35 1.81 4.60 3.57
C ALA A 35 0.75 5.48 2.87
N SER A 36 0.94 5.71 1.56
CA SER A 36 -0.04 6.38 0.72
C SER A 36 -1.40 5.67 0.75
N SER A 37 -2.46 6.44 0.74
CA SER A 37 -3.83 5.91 0.65
C SER A 37 -4.63 6.51 -0.51
N PHE A 38 -4.10 7.52 -1.17
CA PHE A 38 -4.74 8.22 -2.28
C PHE A 38 -6.16 8.69 -1.92
N GLY A 39 -7.16 8.43 -2.75
CA GLY A 39 -8.56 8.77 -2.49
C GLY A 39 -9.34 7.76 -1.64
N ARG A 40 -8.68 6.74 -1.07
CA ARG A 40 -9.34 5.69 -0.26
C ARG A 40 -9.55 6.12 1.19
N VAL A 41 -10.67 5.68 1.78
CA VAL A 41 -11.10 6.07 3.12
C VAL A 41 -11.45 4.85 3.97
N PRO A 42 -10.96 4.74 5.22
CA PRO A 42 -10.10 5.69 5.94
C PRO A 42 -8.69 5.77 5.33
N GLY A 43 -8.08 6.96 5.38
CA GLY A 43 -6.74 7.22 4.82
C GLY A 43 -5.62 7.21 5.85
N LEU A 44 -4.36 7.27 5.38
CA LEU A 44 -3.15 7.20 6.20
C LEU A 44 -3.14 5.96 7.12
N PRO A 45 -2.95 4.75 6.56
CA PRO A 45 -2.87 3.54 7.36
C PRO A 45 -1.68 3.60 8.33
N LEU A 46 -1.87 3.04 9.52
CA LEU A 46 -0.90 3.04 10.60
C LEU A 46 -0.58 1.59 10.97
N LEU A 47 0.67 1.18 10.73
CA LEU A 47 1.15 -0.13 11.09
C LEU A 47 2.09 -0.04 12.29
N HIS A 48 2.15 -1.13 13.03
CA HIS A 48 2.99 -1.29 14.21
C HIS A 48 3.77 -2.60 14.14
N SER A 49 5.03 -2.55 14.56
CA SER A 49 5.92 -3.69 14.73
C SER A 49 6.82 -3.51 15.95
N ARG A 50 7.36 -4.62 16.48
CA ARG A 50 8.43 -4.63 17.49
C ARG A 50 9.72 -5.26 17.00
N ASP A 51 9.74 -5.72 15.74
CA ASP A 51 10.89 -6.42 15.18
C ASP A 51 11.20 -6.06 13.73
N LEU A 52 10.47 -5.08 13.13
CA LEU A 52 10.57 -4.63 11.74
C LEU A 52 10.15 -5.69 10.70
N VAL A 53 9.86 -6.91 11.11
CA VAL A 53 9.48 -8.04 10.25
C VAL A 53 8.00 -8.35 10.34
N ASN A 54 7.46 -8.36 11.56
CA ASN A 54 6.07 -8.69 11.84
C ASN A 54 5.26 -7.41 12.07
N TRP A 55 4.33 -7.10 11.18
CA TRP A 55 3.57 -5.86 11.18
C TRP A 55 2.08 -6.09 11.38
N THR A 56 1.42 -5.21 12.12
CA THR A 56 -0.03 -5.21 12.30
C THR A 56 -0.62 -3.85 11.94
N LEU A 57 -1.77 -3.83 11.28
CA LEU A 57 -2.51 -2.60 11.01
C LEU A 57 -3.28 -2.19 12.27
N VAL A 58 -2.86 -1.09 12.89
CA VAL A 58 -3.41 -0.63 14.19
C VAL A 58 -4.45 0.46 14.07
N GLY A 59 -4.57 1.11 12.91
CA GLY A 59 -5.56 2.16 12.67
C GLY A 59 -5.32 2.94 11.37
N HIS A 60 -5.97 4.09 11.28
CA HIS A 60 -5.82 5.07 10.22
C HIS A 60 -5.89 6.46 10.83
N ALA A 61 -5.08 7.39 10.34
CA ALA A 61 -5.07 8.75 10.86
C ALA A 61 -6.23 9.61 10.32
N LEU A 62 -6.72 9.33 9.10
CA LEU A 62 -7.80 10.07 8.47
C LEU A 62 -9.05 9.20 8.35
N GLN A 63 -10.11 9.58 9.04
CA GLN A 63 -11.41 8.89 8.93
C GLN A 63 -12.20 9.35 7.70
N ARG A 64 -11.92 10.55 7.18
CA ARG A 64 -12.49 11.15 5.98
C ARG A 64 -11.43 11.99 5.28
N LEU A 65 -11.62 12.23 3.98
CA LEU A 65 -10.79 13.13 3.18
C LEU A 65 -11.50 14.46 2.97
N GLU A 66 -10.75 15.55 2.96
CA GLU A 66 -11.25 16.90 2.75
C GLU A 66 -10.74 17.48 1.42
N PRO A 67 -11.56 18.32 0.71
CA PRO A 67 -12.93 18.66 1.06
C PRO A 67 -13.89 17.51 0.77
N GLU A 68 -14.88 17.34 1.63
CA GLU A 68 -15.81 16.21 1.54
C GLU A 68 -16.55 16.14 0.19
N SER A 69 -16.86 17.28 -0.41
CA SER A 69 -17.57 17.35 -1.69
C SER A 69 -16.77 16.75 -2.84
N GLU A 70 -15.44 16.90 -2.83
CA GLU A 70 -14.59 16.34 -3.89
C GLU A 70 -14.34 14.84 -3.72
N PHE A 71 -14.20 14.40 -2.47
CA PHE A 71 -14.01 12.98 -2.13
C PHE A 71 -15.33 12.26 -1.85
N ALA A 72 -16.47 12.86 -2.24
CA ALA A 72 -17.78 12.18 -2.29
C ALA A 72 -17.90 11.21 -3.47
N ALA A 73 -16.98 11.28 -4.44
CA ALA A 73 -16.81 10.39 -5.57
C ALA A 73 -15.37 9.85 -5.61
N PRO A 74 -15.10 8.71 -6.28
CA PRO A 74 -13.76 8.15 -6.38
C PRO A 74 -12.78 9.12 -7.05
N ARG A 75 -11.62 9.27 -6.45
CA ARG A 75 -10.47 10.03 -6.97
C ARG A 75 -9.21 9.20 -6.81
N HIS A 76 -9.04 8.22 -7.68
CA HIS A 76 -8.05 7.16 -7.53
C HIS A 76 -6.60 7.66 -7.56
N ASP A 77 -6.31 8.76 -8.24
CA ASP A 77 -4.98 9.36 -8.37
C ASP A 77 -4.81 10.71 -7.65
N CYS A 78 -5.63 10.97 -6.64
CA CYS A 78 -5.63 12.22 -5.85
C CYS A 78 -5.59 11.92 -4.36
N GLY A 79 -5.54 12.95 -3.52
CA GLY A 79 -5.65 12.83 -2.07
C GLY A 79 -4.30 12.62 -1.39
N VAL A 80 -4.12 11.52 -0.68
CA VAL A 80 -2.98 11.29 0.22
C VAL A 80 -1.82 10.61 -0.49
N TRP A 81 -0.79 11.37 -0.84
CA TRP A 81 0.43 10.89 -1.48
C TRP A 81 1.62 10.93 -0.52
N ALA A 82 2.44 9.88 -0.56
CA ALA A 82 3.76 9.73 0.05
C ALA A 82 3.94 10.44 1.40
N PRO A 83 3.28 9.97 2.45
CA PRO A 83 3.35 10.58 3.76
C PRO A 83 4.74 10.43 4.40
N SER A 84 5.06 11.36 5.30
CA SER A 84 6.17 11.21 6.24
C SER A 84 5.66 11.20 7.66
N LEU A 85 6.06 10.18 8.41
CA LEU A 85 5.74 10.00 9.83
C LEU A 85 6.92 10.46 10.67
N ARG A 86 6.68 11.27 11.71
CA ARG A 86 7.70 11.72 12.66
C ARG A 86 7.15 11.69 14.07
N HIS A 87 8.05 11.64 15.04
CA HIS A 87 7.71 11.82 16.46
C HIS A 87 8.54 12.99 17.00
N HIS A 88 7.88 14.04 17.45
CA HIS A 88 8.51 15.24 17.98
C HIS A 88 7.66 15.83 19.08
N ASP A 89 8.30 16.32 20.15
CA ASP A 89 7.66 16.94 21.32
C ASP A 89 6.50 16.10 21.89
N GLY A 90 6.76 14.78 22.07
CA GLY A 90 5.79 13.83 22.61
C GLY A 90 4.57 13.56 21.73
N ARG A 91 4.61 13.92 20.45
CA ARG A 91 3.51 13.73 19.51
C ARG A 91 3.96 13.04 18.24
N PHE A 92 3.07 12.26 17.66
CA PHE A 92 3.18 11.75 16.31
C PHE A 92 2.70 12.82 15.32
N TRP A 93 3.42 12.97 14.22
CA TRP A 93 3.16 13.90 13.14
C TRP A 93 3.16 13.16 11.82
N ILE A 94 2.16 13.39 10.98
CA ILE A 94 2.14 12.89 9.60
C ILE A 94 1.97 14.08 8.68
N PHE A 95 2.92 14.27 7.76
CA PHE A 95 2.85 15.22 6.66
C PHE A 95 2.62 14.44 5.36
N TRP A 96 1.77 14.94 4.49
CA TRP A 96 1.56 14.36 3.17
C TRP A 96 1.31 15.42 2.11
N GLY A 97 1.54 15.05 0.83
CA GLY A 97 1.17 15.86 -0.32
C GLY A 97 -0.22 15.49 -0.83
N ASP A 98 -1.09 16.47 -0.97
CA ASP A 98 -2.20 16.38 -1.91
C ASP A 98 -1.75 17.12 -3.19
N PRO A 99 -1.57 16.39 -4.33
CA PRO A 99 -0.95 16.98 -5.52
C PRO A 99 -1.76 18.12 -6.13
N ASP A 100 -3.04 18.21 -5.82
CA ASP A 100 -3.94 19.24 -6.34
C ASP A 100 -4.05 20.46 -5.40
N ARG A 101 -3.64 20.33 -4.12
CA ARG A 101 -3.86 21.34 -3.07
C ARG A 101 -2.62 21.80 -2.35
N GLY A 102 -1.69 20.89 -2.03
CA GLY A 102 -0.47 21.26 -1.31
C GLY A 102 -0.07 20.29 -0.21
N VAL A 103 0.69 20.79 0.73
CA VAL A 103 1.20 20.05 1.88
C VAL A 103 0.24 20.17 3.06
N PHE A 104 -0.15 19.01 3.60
CA PHE A 104 -1.01 18.90 4.78
C PHE A 104 -0.28 18.20 5.91
N GLN A 105 -0.78 18.38 7.15
CA GLN A 105 -0.35 17.62 8.31
C GLN A 105 -1.52 17.29 9.25
N VAL A 106 -1.34 16.21 10.00
CA VAL A 106 -2.10 15.86 11.21
C VAL A 106 -1.14 15.46 12.31
N ASN A 107 -1.55 15.61 13.56
CA ASN A 107 -0.77 15.14 14.69
C ASN A 107 -1.64 14.53 15.79
N ALA A 108 -1.03 13.70 16.64
CA ALA A 108 -1.72 13.02 17.74
C ALA A 108 -0.75 12.73 18.89
N PRO A 109 -1.24 12.68 20.14
CA PRO A 109 -0.41 12.29 21.29
C PRO A 109 -0.02 10.81 21.26
N GLU A 110 -0.84 9.97 20.64
CA GLU A 110 -0.62 8.53 20.49
C GLU A 110 -0.85 8.10 19.04
N ILE A 111 -0.20 7.02 18.62
CA ILE A 111 -0.33 6.54 17.24
C ILE A 111 -1.77 6.14 16.86
N ARG A 112 -2.55 5.70 17.82
CA ARG A 112 -3.97 5.38 17.62
C ARG A 112 -4.89 6.60 17.67
N GLY A 113 -4.34 7.79 17.91
CA GLY A 113 -5.07 9.05 17.98
C GLY A 113 -5.47 9.43 19.42
N PRO A 114 -6.38 10.38 19.58
CA PRO A 114 -7.11 11.04 18.48
C PRO A 114 -6.20 11.93 17.63
N TRP A 115 -6.33 11.81 16.32
CA TRP A 115 -5.64 12.66 15.35
C TRP A 115 -6.38 13.98 15.16
N THR A 116 -5.63 15.06 14.96
CA THR A 116 -6.20 16.37 14.61
C THR A 116 -6.92 16.32 13.26
N ARG A 117 -7.70 17.35 12.95
CA ARG A 117 -8.15 17.58 11.58
C ARG A 117 -6.97 17.93 10.67
N PRO A 118 -7.04 17.61 9.36
CA PRO A 118 -6.04 18.03 8.40
C PRO A 118 -5.79 19.54 8.46
N HIS A 119 -4.51 19.92 8.57
CA HIS A 119 -4.08 21.30 8.53
C HIS A 119 -3.25 21.53 7.26
N LEU A 120 -3.61 22.54 6.48
CA LEU A 120 -2.89 22.95 5.27
C LEU A 120 -1.66 23.77 5.65
N VAL A 121 -0.47 23.19 5.52
CA VAL A 121 0.82 23.82 5.84
C VAL A 121 1.28 24.76 4.74
N LYS A 122 1.12 24.36 3.46
CA LYS A 122 1.42 25.17 2.29
C LYS A 122 0.47 24.82 1.15
N ALA A 123 -0.26 25.82 0.66
CA ALA A 123 -1.06 25.67 -0.55
C ALA A 123 -0.18 25.66 -1.80
N GLY A 124 -0.55 24.82 -2.78
CA GLY A 124 0.14 24.79 -4.07
C GLY A 124 -0.11 23.48 -4.81
N LYS A 125 -0.21 23.55 -6.14
CA LYS A 125 -0.34 22.35 -6.98
C LYS A 125 1.02 21.69 -7.20
N GLY A 126 1.04 20.37 -7.14
CA GLY A 126 2.22 19.58 -7.43
C GLY A 126 3.22 19.48 -6.30
N LEU A 127 2.93 19.99 -5.10
CA LEU A 127 3.74 19.77 -3.91
C LEU A 127 3.48 18.35 -3.42
N ILE A 128 4.48 17.48 -3.50
CA ILE A 128 4.38 16.06 -3.13
C ILE A 128 5.53 15.64 -2.21
N ASP A 129 5.36 14.52 -1.54
CA ASP A 129 6.37 13.82 -0.75
C ASP A 129 7.02 14.71 0.34
N PRO A 130 6.26 15.47 1.12
CA PRO A 130 6.83 16.35 2.13
C PRO A 130 7.43 15.56 3.28
N CYS A 131 8.63 15.95 3.71
CA CYS A 131 9.30 15.38 4.86
C CYS A 131 9.80 16.47 5.80
N PRO A 132 9.24 16.60 7.01
CA PRO A 132 9.68 17.54 8.01
C PRO A 132 10.88 17.00 8.79
N LEU A 133 11.66 17.92 9.34
CA LEU A 133 12.73 17.67 10.31
C LEU A 133 12.71 18.78 11.36
N TRP A 134 12.70 18.41 12.63
CA TRP A 134 13.06 19.27 13.75
C TRP A 134 14.52 18.97 14.09
N ASP A 135 15.38 19.96 14.00
CA ASP A 135 16.81 19.83 14.27
C ASP A 135 17.07 20.15 15.74
N ASP A 136 17.25 19.12 16.56
CA ASP A 136 17.49 19.24 18.00
C ASP A 136 18.82 19.95 18.32
N GLU A 137 19.78 20.02 17.37
CA GLU A 137 21.05 20.73 17.57
C GLU A 137 20.89 22.25 17.49
N THR A 138 20.02 22.74 16.62
CA THR A 138 19.83 24.17 16.36
C THR A 138 18.52 24.72 16.90
N GLY A 139 17.54 23.85 17.17
CA GLY A 139 16.17 24.23 17.51
C GLY A 139 15.36 24.72 16.31
N GLU A 140 15.90 24.66 15.10
CA GLU A 140 15.21 25.04 13.87
C GLU A 140 14.39 23.85 13.32
N ALA A 141 13.38 24.17 12.52
CA ALA A 141 12.58 23.18 11.83
C ALA A 141 12.62 23.41 10.31
N TYR A 142 12.65 22.33 9.57
CA TYR A 142 12.77 22.34 8.11
C TYR A 142 11.76 21.39 7.49
N LEU A 143 11.46 21.62 6.20
CA LEU A 143 10.70 20.69 5.37
C LEU A 143 11.33 20.62 3.98
N VAL A 144 11.48 19.41 3.46
CA VAL A 144 11.81 19.16 2.05
C VAL A 144 10.62 18.54 1.36
N HIS A 145 10.40 18.87 0.07
CA HIS A 145 9.37 18.24 -0.76
C HIS A 145 9.84 18.08 -2.21
N ALA A 146 9.17 17.21 -2.94
CA ALA A 146 9.31 17.00 -4.37
C ALA A 146 8.18 17.68 -5.16
N TRP A 147 8.18 17.48 -6.50
CA TRP A 147 7.23 18.11 -7.42
C TRP A 147 6.59 17.09 -8.38
N ALA A 148 5.27 17.11 -8.49
CA ALA A 148 4.52 16.36 -9.49
C ALA A 148 4.39 17.16 -10.80
N LYS A 149 5.11 16.75 -11.86
CA LYS A 149 5.04 17.40 -13.18
C LYS A 149 3.62 17.50 -13.72
N SER A 150 2.81 16.48 -13.50
CA SER A 150 1.43 16.43 -14.00
C SER A 150 0.51 17.52 -13.43
N ARG A 151 0.91 18.18 -12.33
CA ARG A 151 0.13 19.22 -11.65
C ARG A 151 0.79 20.60 -11.73
N SER A 152 2.13 20.67 -11.61
CA SER A 152 2.88 21.94 -11.55
C SER A 152 3.69 22.25 -12.80
N GLY A 153 3.90 21.27 -13.69
CA GLY A 153 4.88 21.39 -14.78
C GLY A 153 6.33 21.22 -14.33
N VAL A 154 6.60 21.26 -13.04
CA VAL A 154 7.93 21.06 -12.42
C VAL A 154 8.14 19.59 -12.09
N LYS A 155 9.35 19.09 -12.26
CA LYS A 155 9.78 17.75 -11.85
C LYS A 155 11.25 17.75 -11.46
N ASN A 156 11.70 16.64 -10.91
CA ASN A 156 13.10 16.31 -10.75
C ASN A 156 13.86 17.30 -9.86
N ARG A 157 13.17 17.90 -8.89
CA ARG A 157 13.71 18.88 -7.95
C ARG A 157 13.25 18.62 -6.55
N LEU A 158 14.16 18.79 -5.59
CA LEU A 158 13.85 18.84 -4.17
C LEU A 158 13.94 20.28 -3.69
N THR A 159 12.85 20.75 -3.08
CA THR A 159 12.76 22.11 -2.54
C THR A 159 12.73 22.05 -1.02
N GLY A 160 13.64 22.80 -0.39
CA GLY A 160 13.75 22.92 1.06
C GLY A 160 13.20 24.24 1.56
N HIS A 161 12.58 24.20 2.73
CA HIS A 161 11.99 25.34 3.43
C HIS A 161 12.40 25.38 4.89
N ARG A 162 12.46 26.57 5.47
CA ARG A 162 12.28 26.69 6.93
C ARG A 162 10.82 26.49 7.26
N MET A 163 10.58 25.76 8.33
CA MET A 163 9.24 25.45 8.83
C MET A 163 9.07 26.07 10.22
N HIS A 164 7.88 26.52 10.54
CA HIS A 164 7.55 26.92 11.91
C HIS A 164 7.70 25.71 12.85
N PRO A 165 8.32 25.83 14.05
CA PRO A 165 8.54 24.69 14.95
C PRO A 165 7.28 23.92 15.34
N HIS A 166 6.11 24.56 15.31
CA HIS A 166 4.83 23.90 15.52
C HIS A 166 4.29 23.16 14.27
N GLY A 167 5.05 23.09 13.16
CA GLY A 167 4.65 22.37 11.94
C GLY A 167 3.43 22.94 11.23
N THR A 168 3.09 24.20 11.45
CA THR A 168 1.85 24.83 10.97
C THR A 168 1.99 25.59 9.66
N GLU A 169 3.18 26.04 9.32
CA GLU A 169 3.44 26.82 8.11
C GLU A 169 4.90 26.74 7.68
N LEU A 170 5.16 27.03 6.41
CA LEU A 170 6.51 27.26 5.89
C LEU A 170 6.82 28.75 5.91
N LEU A 171 8.01 29.08 6.41
CA LEU A 171 8.40 30.47 6.73
C LEU A 171 9.05 31.22 5.54
N ASP A 172 9.20 30.54 4.40
CA ASP A 172 9.82 31.09 3.20
C ASP A 172 9.18 30.52 1.92
N GLU A 173 9.57 31.05 0.76
CA GLU A 173 9.10 30.54 -0.54
C GLU A 173 9.77 29.24 -0.97
N GLY A 174 10.80 28.80 -0.23
CA GLY A 174 11.59 27.62 -0.52
C GLY A 174 12.72 27.85 -1.51
N LYS A 175 13.73 27.00 -1.40
CA LYS A 175 14.89 26.99 -2.29
C LYS A 175 15.04 25.58 -2.87
N VAL A 176 15.29 25.49 -4.18
CA VAL A 176 15.73 24.22 -4.79
C VAL A 176 17.10 23.88 -4.20
N ILE A 177 17.15 22.80 -3.40
CA ILE A 177 18.37 22.35 -2.72
C ILE A 177 19.04 21.20 -3.46
N VAL A 178 18.27 20.42 -4.24
CA VAL A 178 18.79 19.43 -5.20
C VAL A 178 18.04 19.61 -6.51
N ASP A 179 18.78 19.73 -7.61
CA ASP A 179 18.26 19.82 -8.97
C ASP A 179 18.76 18.61 -9.77
N GLY A 180 17.93 17.58 -9.90
CA GLY A 180 18.27 16.35 -10.61
C GLY A 180 18.54 16.57 -12.11
N ASP A 181 18.02 17.65 -12.71
CA ASP A 181 18.34 17.99 -14.11
C ASP A 181 19.82 18.43 -14.29
N ARG A 182 20.52 18.76 -13.20
CA ARG A 182 21.94 19.11 -13.19
C ARG A 182 22.86 17.95 -12.84
N ILE A 183 22.29 16.81 -12.44
CA ILE A 183 23.06 15.62 -12.06
C ILE A 183 22.89 14.59 -13.18
N PRO A 184 23.95 14.19 -13.89
CA PRO A 184 23.85 13.25 -15.00
C PRO A 184 23.18 11.94 -14.62
N GLY A 185 22.13 11.56 -15.35
CA GLY A 185 21.38 10.31 -15.13
C GLY A 185 20.27 10.39 -14.07
N TRP A 186 20.20 11.42 -13.26
CA TRP A 186 19.19 11.56 -12.21
C TRP A 186 17.90 12.17 -12.75
N PHE A 187 16.99 11.32 -13.20
CA PHE A 187 15.65 11.71 -13.64
C PHE A 187 14.60 11.13 -12.68
N THR A 188 13.44 11.74 -12.63
CA THR A 188 12.34 11.35 -11.71
C THR A 188 12.84 11.31 -10.24
N LEU A 189 13.56 12.37 -9.84
CA LEU A 189 13.97 12.57 -8.45
C LEU A 189 12.75 13.02 -7.64
N GLU A 190 12.36 12.22 -6.65
CA GLU A 190 11.16 12.42 -5.82
C GLU A 190 11.34 11.76 -4.44
N GLY A 191 10.30 11.66 -3.63
CA GLY A 191 10.26 10.86 -2.41
C GLY A 191 11.28 11.21 -1.32
N PRO A 192 11.66 12.47 -1.07
CA PRO A 192 12.73 12.77 -0.13
C PRO A 192 12.34 12.41 1.31
N LYS A 193 13.27 11.77 2.04
CA LYS A 193 13.21 11.58 3.49
C LYS A 193 14.40 12.24 4.14
N LEU A 194 14.13 13.20 5.01
CA LEU A 194 15.10 14.10 5.63
C LEU A 194 15.47 13.64 7.03
N TYR A 195 16.77 13.58 7.32
CA TYR A 195 17.34 13.18 8.60
C TYR A 195 18.52 14.06 9.00
N ARG A 196 18.81 14.08 10.31
CA ARG A 196 20.04 14.63 10.89
C ARG A 196 20.87 13.49 11.47
N HIS A 197 22.13 13.34 11.03
CA HIS A 197 23.01 12.28 11.52
C HIS A 197 24.48 12.69 11.39
N ASP A 198 25.27 12.54 12.47
CA ASP A 198 26.69 12.84 12.55
C ASP A 198 27.06 14.24 12.03
N GLY A 199 26.25 15.24 12.40
CA GLY A 199 26.45 16.64 11.99
C GLY A 199 26.20 16.91 10.50
N TRP A 200 25.52 15.97 9.78
CA TRP A 200 25.08 16.13 8.41
C TRP A 200 23.57 16.17 8.31
N PHE A 201 23.04 16.96 7.37
CA PHE A 201 21.72 16.77 6.82
C PHE A 201 21.78 15.69 5.74
N TRP A 202 20.93 14.70 5.85
CA TRP A 202 20.79 13.60 4.92
C TRP A 202 19.42 13.62 4.28
N ILE A 203 19.38 13.48 2.95
CA ILE A 203 18.14 13.27 2.21
C ILE A 203 18.27 11.94 1.49
N PHE A 204 17.44 10.98 1.85
CA PHE A 204 17.26 9.76 1.06
C PHE A 204 16.15 10.03 0.04
N ALA A 205 16.45 9.93 -1.24
CA ALA A 205 15.50 10.19 -2.31
C ALA A 205 15.75 9.26 -3.50
N PRO A 206 14.71 8.57 -4.00
CA PRO A 206 14.83 7.73 -5.18
C PRO A 206 14.85 8.56 -6.46
N ALA A 207 15.40 7.95 -7.52
CA ALA A 207 15.35 8.45 -8.89
C ALA A 207 15.22 7.30 -9.88
N GLY A 208 15.06 7.57 -11.16
CA GLY A 208 14.98 6.55 -12.22
C GLY A 208 13.60 5.90 -12.39
N GLY A 209 12.61 6.28 -11.57
CA GLY A 209 11.24 5.76 -11.60
C GLY A 209 11.07 4.41 -10.90
N VAL A 210 9.83 4.05 -10.62
CA VAL A 210 9.46 2.93 -9.73
C VAL A 210 9.78 1.53 -10.25
N GLU A 211 10.00 1.36 -11.55
CA GLU A 211 10.28 0.05 -12.16
C GLU A 211 11.77 -0.20 -12.39
N THR A 212 12.55 0.85 -12.68
CA THR A 212 13.95 0.75 -13.11
C THR A 212 14.89 1.64 -12.32
N GLY A 213 14.38 2.35 -11.31
CA GLY A 213 15.12 3.32 -10.54
C GLY A 213 15.97 2.73 -9.42
N TRP A 214 16.45 3.63 -8.60
CA TRP A 214 17.33 3.35 -7.49
C TRP A 214 17.04 4.29 -6.32
N GLN A 215 17.51 3.92 -5.14
CA GLN A 215 17.52 4.78 -3.96
C GLN A 215 18.84 5.54 -3.91
N GLY A 216 18.73 6.89 -3.91
CA GLY A 216 19.86 7.78 -3.68
C GLY A 216 19.93 8.29 -2.26
N ALA A 217 21.10 8.81 -1.90
CA ALA A 217 21.30 9.60 -0.69
C ALA A 217 22.04 10.89 -1.06
N PHE A 218 21.68 11.97 -0.39
CA PHE A 218 22.30 13.28 -0.51
C PHE A 218 22.73 13.73 0.88
N ARG A 219 23.89 14.40 0.98
CA ARG A 219 24.36 14.93 2.26
C ARG A 219 24.89 16.35 2.16
N SER A 220 24.71 17.15 3.21
CA SER A 220 25.27 18.49 3.35
C SER A 220 25.49 18.86 4.81
N ARG A 221 26.47 19.71 5.09
CA ARG A 221 26.65 20.31 6.44
C ARG A 221 25.64 21.40 6.75
N ALA A 222 25.00 21.96 5.73
CA ALA A 222 23.97 22.98 5.87
C ALA A 222 22.67 22.53 5.18
N PHE A 223 21.51 22.77 5.78
CA PHE A 223 20.23 22.35 5.22
C PHE A 223 19.99 22.85 3.78
N PHE A 224 20.39 24.06 3.48
CA PHE A 224 20.24 24.64 2.14
C PHE A 224 21.35 24.28 1.16
N GLY A 225 22.21 23.31 1.49
CA GLY A 225 23.27 22.81 0.64
C GLY A 225 24.56 23.64 0.62
N PRO A 226 25.50 23.33 -0.27
CA PRO A 226 25.36 22.34 -1.37
C PRO A 226 25.30 20.90 -0.87
N TYR A 227 24.59 20.05 -1.62
CA TYR A 227 24.50 18.63 -1.36
C TYR A 227 25.42 17.84 -2.29
N GLU A 228 26.06 16.80 -1.75
CA GLU A 228 26.72 15.73 -2.47
C GLU A 228 25.74 14.57 -2.64
N GLU A 229 25.83 13.81 -3.73
CA GLU A 229 24.92 12.70 -4.04
C GLU A 229 25.64 11.36 -4.17
N LYS A 230 24.92 10.27 -3.87
CA LYS A 230 25.36 8.90 -4.13
C LYS A 230 24.18 7.95 -4.31
N VAL A 231 24.27 7.03 -5.27
CA VAL A 231 23.37 5.87 -5.35
C VAL A 231 23.76 4.90 -4.24
N VAL A 232 22.79 4.48 -3.42
CA VAL A 232 23.03 3.67 -2.22
C VAL A 232 22.31 2.32 -2.22
N LEU A 233 21.32 2.15 -3.12
CA LEU A 233 20.63 0.88 -3.34
C LEU A 233 20.07 0.85 -4.77
N GLU A 234 20.38 -0.17 -5.54
CA GLU A 234 19.91 -0.39 -6.90
C GLU A 234 19.70 -1.89 -7.15
N GLN A 235 18.91 -2.27 -8.15
CA GLN A 235 18.55 -3.67 -8.42
C GLN A 235 19.77 -4.59 -8.57
N LYS A 236 20.81 -4.18 -9.31
CA LYS A 236 21.93 -5.04 -9.70
C LYS A 236 21.43 -6.39 -10.26
N ASP A 237 22.01 -7.50 -9.82
CA ASP A 237 21.70 -8.86 -10.27
C ASP A 237 20.58 -9.53 -9.43
N THR A 238 19.69 -8.75 -8.79
CA THR A 238 18.60 -9.28 -7.97
C THR A 238 17.24 -9.19 -8.65
N ASP A 239 16.25 -9.93 -8.13
CA ASP A 239 14.86 -9.88 -8.58
C ASP A 239 14.08 -8.67 -8.01
N VAL A 240 14.71 -7.81 -7.20
CA VAL A 240 14.08 -6.64 -6.60
C VAL A 240 14.34 -5.43 -7.48
N ASN A 241 13.49 -5.24 -8.47
CA ASN A 241 13.57 -4.11 -9.40
C ASN A 241 13.21 -2.78 -8.73
N GLY A 242 13.82 -1.72 -9.20
CA GLY A 242 13.50 -0.33 -8.86
C GLY A 242 13.30 -0.09 -7.37
N PRO A 243 14.27 -0.41 -6.48
CA PRO A 243 14.12 -0.12 -5.05
C PRO A 243 13.89 1.38 -4.88
N HIS A 244 12.72 1.72 -4.34
CA HIS A 244 12.20 3.07 -4.44
C HIS A 244 11.56 3.50 -3.13
N GLN A 245 11.70 4.76 -2.80
CA GLN A 245 11.08 5.48 -1.70
C GLN A 245 10.88 4.68 -0.41
N GLY A 246 11.66 5.04 0.60
CA GLY A 246 11.64 4.34 1.87
C GLY A 246 12.20 5.18 3.00
N GLY A 247 12.30 4.59 4.17
CA GLY A 247 12.77 5.24 5.38
C GLY A 247 13.89 4.47 6.08
N TRP A 248 14.82 5.23 6.63
CA TRP A 248 15.85 4.73 7.55
C TRP A 248 15.32 4.71 8.97
N VAL A 249 15.65 3.63 9.69
CA VAL A 249 15.33 3.50 11.11
C VAL A 249 16.49 2.79 11.85
N ARG A 250 16.75 3.23 13.08
CA ARG A 250 17.75 2.62 13.97
C ARG A 250 17.05 1.88 15.10
N THR A 251 17.48 0.65 15.38
CA THR A 251 17.00 -0.16 16.50
C THR A 251 17.52 0.34 17.86
N PRO A 252 16.93 -0.07 18.99
CA PRO A 252 17.49 0.19 20.31
C PRO A 252 18.90 -0.41 20.50
N SER A 253 19.22 -1.53 19.84
CA SER A 253 20.55 -2.15 19.85
C SER A 253 21.59 -1.41 19.01
N GLY A 254 21.18 -0.38 18.24
CA GLY A 254 22.05 0.45 17.43
C GLY A 254 22.24 -0.04 15.99
N GLU A 255 21.54 -1.08 15.57
CA GLU A 255 21.52 -1.48 14.16
C GLU A 255 20.72 -0.51 13.31
N ASP A 256 21.19 -0.27 12.09
CA ASP A 256 20.50 0.54 11.09
C ASP A 256 19.80 -0.34 10.07
N TRP A 257 18.56 0.04 9.72
CA TRP A 257 17.72 -0.68 8.77
C TRP A 257 17.05 0.30 7.83
N PHE A 258 16.78 -0.14 6.60
CA PHE A 258 16.11 0.66 5.57
C PHE A 258 14.93 -0.11 4.99
N LEU A 259 13.73 0.50 5.02
CA LEU A 259 12.55 -0.03 4.34
C LEU A 259 12.37 0.70 3.02
N HIS A 260 12.02 -0.03 1.97
CA HIS A 260 11.69 0.53 0.67
C HIS A 260 10.62 -0.31 -0.02
N PHE A 261 9.98 0.19 -1.06
CA PHE A 261 9.07 -0.63 -1.85
C PHE A 261 9.70 -1.14 -3.16
N GLN A 262 9.08 -2.19 -3.69
CA GLN A 262 9.24 -2.72 -5.04
C GLN A 262 7.89 -2.69 -5.76
N GLN A 263 7.82 -2.17 -6.98
CA GLN A 263 6.63 -2.21 -7.83
C GLN A 263 6.48 -3.59 -8.47
N ARG A 264 5.35 -4.28 -8.22
CA ARG A 264 5.06 -5.64 -8.71
C ARG A 264 3.77 -5.70 -9.54
N GLY A 265 3.63 -4.84 -10.55
CA GLY A 265 2.48 -4.82 -11.45
C GLY A 265 1.15 -4.74 -10.71
N ALA A 266 0.22 -5.65 -10.99
CA ALA A 266 -1.09 -5.69 -10.35
C ALA A 266 -1.06 -5.94 -8.84
N TYR A 267 0.01 -6.48 -8.29
CA TYR A 267 0.18 -6.64 -6.84
C TYR A 267 0.56 -5.35 -6.12
N GLY A 268 0.91 -4.28 -6.87
CA GLY A 268 1.26 -2.99 -6.31
C GLY A 268 2.66 -2.95 -5.71
N ARG A 269 2.83 -2.16 -4.68
CA ARG A 269 4.12 -1.80 -4.08
C ARG A 269 4.34 -2.55 -2.77
N VAL A 270 5.02 -3.69 -2.84
CA VAL A 270 5.38 -4.50 -1.69
C VAL A 270 6.60 -3.92 -0.96
N VAL A 271 6.69 -4.09 0.36
CA VAL A 271 7.73 -3.45 1.18
C VAL A 271 8.80 -4.44 1.60
N HIS A 272 10.04 -4.06 1.35
CA HIS A 272 11.25 -4.81 1.71
C HIS A 272 11.96 -4.16 2.89
N LEU A 273 12.59 -4.97 3.72
CA LEU A 273 13.49 -4.56 4.80
C LEU A 273 14.93 -4.87 4.38
N GLN A 274 15.82 -3.89 4.45
CA GLN A 274 17.24 -4.05 4.11
C GLN A 274 18.11 -3.74 5.31
N PRO A 275 19.17 -4.53 5.57
CA PRO A 275 20.21 -4.11 6.50
C PRO A 275 20.89 -2.84 5.98
N MET A 276 21.32 -1.97 6.88
CA MET A 276 22.04 -0.77 6.54
C MET A 276 23.22 -0.56 7.48
N ARG A 277 24.29 0.02 6.99
CA ARG A 277 25.44 0.45 7.78
C ARG A 277 25.98 1.77 7.25
N TRP A 278 26.55 2.57 8.13
CA TRP A 278 27.26 3.77 7.76
C TRP A 278 28.73 3.41 7.46
N GLY A 279 29.27 3.83 6.32
CA GLY A 279 30.68 3.64 5.96
C GLY A 279 31.60 4.51 6.84
N GLY A 280 32.83 4.04 7.12
CA GLY A 280 33.85 4.81 7.87
C GLY A 280 33.73 4.74 9.40
N GLY A 281 32.71 4.15 9.98
CA GLY A 281 32.61 3.90 11.42
C GLY A 281 33.23 2.55 11.78
N GLY A 282 34.27 2.53 12.65
CA GLY A 282 34.88 1.32 13.21
C GLY A 282 33.98 0.58 14.22
N GLY A 283 32.75 0.30 13.82
CA GLY A 283 31.84 -0.59 14.53
C GLY A 283 32.12 -2.03 14.09
N THR A 284 32.42 -2.91 15.04
CA THR A 284 32.68 -4.34 14.84
C THR A 284 31.42 -5.04 14.30
N SER A 285 31.13 -4.93 13.00
CA SER A 285 30.24 -5.87 12.34
C SER A 285 31.07 -7.10 11.96
N ARG A 286 30.78 -8.24 12.59
CA ARG A 286 31.30 -9.52 12.14
C ARG A 286 30.79 -9.77 10.73
N SER A 287 31.70 -9.70 9.74
CA SER A 287 31.43 -10.09 8.36
C SER A 287 31.15 -11.59 8.32
N TRP A 288 29.99 -11.96 7.77
CA TRP A 288 29.63 -13.34 7.46
C TRP A 288 30.29 -13.77 6.14
N GLY A 289 31.18 -14.75 6.24
CA GLY A 289 31.46 -15.81 5.27
C GLY A 289 31.91 -15.42 3.87
N SER A 290 33.07 -14.74 3.71
CA SER A 290 33.89 -14.89 2.51
C SER A 290 35.35 -15.12 2.88
N PRO A 291 36.06 -16.02 2.21
CA PRO A 291 37.49 -16.29 2.51
C PRO A 291 38.31 -15.05 2.17
N ARG A 292 39.17 -14.65 3.11
CA ARG A 292 40.12 -13.56 2.93
C ARG A 292 41.06 -13.86 1.76
N SER A 293 41.02 -13.04 0.72
CA SER A 293 42.18 -12.88 -0.15
C SER A 293 43.08 -11.80 0.44
N SER A 294 44.29 -12.20 0.77
CA SER A 294 45.36 -11.33 1.25
C SER A 294 45.82 -10.40 0.10
N GLY A 295 45.62 -9.10 0.22
CA GLY A 295 46.12 -8.12 -0.74
C GLY A 295 46.14 -6.72 -0.11
N ALA A 296 47.34 -6.26 0.16
CA ALA A 296 47.88 -4.91 0.35
C ALA A 296 46.98 -3.80 0.92
N GLU A 297 47.27 -3.40 2.15
CA GLU A 297 46.88 -2.14 2.78
C GLU A 297 47.51 -0.96 2.03
N SER A 298 46.73 -0.14 1.34
CA SER A 298 47.11 1.22 1.01
C SER A 298 46.55 2.14 2.10
N GLY A 299 47.43 2.76 2.89
CA GLY A 299 47.10 3.73 3.91
C GLY A 299 46.45 4.98 3.29
N GLY A 300 45.12 5.04 3.40
CA GLY A 300 44.35 6.26 3.21
C GLY A 300 43.98 6.77 4.61
N GLU A 301 44.24 8.03 4.87
CA GLU A 301 43.85 8.73 6.10
C GLU A 301 42.35 8.51 6.36
N ALA A 302 42.01 8.04 7.56
CA ALA A 302 40.63 7.91 8.00
C ALA A 302 40.02 9.31 8.07
N GLU A 303 39.18 9.66 7.09
CA GLU A 303 38.30 10.82 7.18
C GLU A 303 37.39 10.65 8.40
N SER A 304 37.64 11.47 9.39
CA SER A 304 36.86 11.54 10.61
C SER A 304 35.46 12.09 10.31
N GLY A 305 34.42 11.23 10.34
CA GLY A 305 33.02 11.65 10.43
C GLY A 305 32.26 11.65 9.11
N GLY A 306 31.28 10.73 8.96
CA GLY A 306 30.23 10.80 7.97
C GLY A 306 30.41 9.94 6.73
N GLY A 307 30.64 8.64 6.91
CA GLY A 307 30.63 7.70 5.78
C GLY A 307 29.24 7.59 5.15
N TRP A 308 29.19 7.30 3.85
CA TRP A 308 27.94 7.08 3.12
C TRP A 308 27.21 5.83 3.63
N PRO A 309 25.86 5.85 3.61
CA PRO A 309 25.10 4.63 3.92
C PRO A 309 25.34 3.55 2.86
N VAL A 310 25.46 2.32 3.30
CA VAL A 310 25.51 1.10 2.48
C VAL A 310 24.29 0.29 2.85
N ILE A 311 23.36 0.12 1.91
CA ILE A 311 22.07 -0.54 2.12
C ILE A 311 22.09 -1.89 1.41
N GLY A 312 21.51 -2.91 2.06
CA GLY A 312 21.50 -4.28 1.54
C GLY A 312 22.91 -4.90 1.51
N ASP A 313 23.14 -5.76 0.52
CA ASP A 313 24.46 -6.37 0.27
C ASP A 313 25.24 -5.45 -0.69
N ASP A 314 26.08 -4.57 -0.10
CA ASP A 314 26.86 -3.56 -0.83
C ASP A 314 26.07 -2.77 -1.89
N GLY A 315 24.86 -2.36 -1.55
CA GLY A 315 23.97 -1.57 -2.42
C GLY A 315 23.08 -2.42 -3.32
N ALA A 316 22.97 -3.73 -3.09
CA ALA A 316 21.98 -4.61 -3.72
C ALA A 316 20.92 -5.04 -2.71
N PRO A 317 19.63 -5.11 -3.08
CA PRO A 317 18.59 -5.61 -2.19
C PRO A 317 18.83 -7.07 -1.79
N VAL A 318 18.59 -7.41 -0.51
CA VAL A 318 18.61 -8.80 -0.05
C VAL A 318 17.21 -9.42 -0.09
N ALA A 319 17.11 -10.66 -0.57
CA ALA A 319 15.87 -11.44 -0.54
C ALA A 319 15.62 -12.08 0.83
N GLU A 320 16.70 -12.41 1.54
CA GLU A 320 16.69 -13.02 2.87
C GLU A 320 17.88 -12.47 3.66
N HIS A 321 17.68 -12.25 4.96
CA HIS A 321 18.76 -11.81 5.86
C HIS A 321 18.46 -12.25 7.29
N ARG A 322 19.48 -12.22 8.18
CA ARG A 322 19.26 -12.40 9.63
C ARG A 322 18.27 -11.36 10.14
N ARG A 323 17.47 -11.74 11.12
CA ARG A 323 16.53 -10.79 11.76
C ARG A 323 17.29 -9.68 12.48
N PRO A 324 16.67 -8.49 12.61
CA PRO A 324 17.18 -7.45 13.50
C PRO A 324 17.43 -8.03 14.91
N ASP A 325 18.48 -7.53 15.59
CA ASP A 325 18.76 -7.88 16.99
C ASP A 325 17.73 -7.21 17.91
N LEU A 326 16.55 -7.80 17.93
CA LEU A 326 15.37 -7.37 18.68
C LEU A 326 14.68 -8.58 19.31
N PRO A 327 13.93 -8.39 20.40
CA PRO A 327 13.18 -9.47 21.03
C PRO A 327 12.26 -10.17 20.01
N PRO A 328 12.31 -11.52 19.92
CA PRO A 328 11.51 -12.27 18.96
C PRO A 328 10.01 -12.01 19.17
N GLN A 329 9.29 -11.81 18.07
CA GLN A 329 7.85 -11.61 18.05
C GLN A 329 7.16 -12.80 17.37
N PRO A 330 5.94 -13.15 17.78
CA PRO A 330 5.15 -14.12 17.04
C PRO A 330 4.90 -13.63 15.60
N PRO A 331 4.79 -14.54 14.62
CA PRO A 331 4.45 -14.17 13.25
C PRO A 331 3.15 -13.35 13.22
N ALA A 332 3.21 -12.20 12.56
CA ALA A 332 2.07 -11.31 12.38
C ALA A 332 2.13 -10.63 11.00
N ALA A 333 0.95 -10.42 10.42
CA ALA A 333 0.75 -9.65 9.20
C ALA A 333 -0.55 -8.84 9.33
N PRO A 334 -0.74 -7.79 8.53
CA PRO A 334 -2.03 -7.13 8.44
C PRO A 334 -3.14 -8.14 8.10
N ALA A 335 -4.26 -8.07 8.82
CA ALA A 335 -5.37 -8.99 8.64
C ALA A 335 -5.92 -8.91 7.21
N THR A 336 -6.33 -10.07 6.69
CA THR A 336 -6.99 -10.19 5.38
C THR A 336 -8.39 -10.80 5.50
N ASP A 337 -8.56 -11.75 6.41
CA ASP A 337 -9.84 -12.41 6.68
C ASP A 337 -10.77 -11.51 7.47
N ASP A 338 -12.08 -11.69 7.27
CA ASP A 338 -13.10 -10.98 8.03
C ASP A 338 -14.40 -11.78 8.17
N ASP A 339 -14.86 -11.96 9.39
CA ASP A 339 -16.18 -12.48 9.72
C ASP A 339 -17.21 -11.37 9.93
N PHE A 340 -16.78 -10.11 9.79
CA PHE A 340 -17.59 -8.90 9.98
C PHE A 340 -18.33 -8.86 11.33
N PRO A 341 -17.62 -8.98 12.45
CA PRO A 341 -18.24 -9.03 13.77
C PRO A 341 -19.09 -7.78 14.04
N GLY A 342 -20.35 -8.00 14.42
CA GLY A 342 -21.31 -6.92 14.64
C GLY A 342 -21.66 -6.13 13.37
N GLY A 343 -21.50 -6.74 12.18
CA GLY A 343 -21.80 -6.13 10.88
C GLY A 343 -20.80 -5.02 10.47
N ARG A 344 -19.59 -5.04 11.02
CA ARG A 344 -18.59 -3.99 10.76
C ARG A 344 -17.39 -4.56 10.01
N PRO A 345 -16.89 -3.86 8.97
CA PRO A 345 -15.65 -4.24 8.34
C PRO A 345 -14.46 -3.99 9.27
N GLY A 346 -13.46 -4.86 9.20
CA GLY A 346 -12.19 -4.72 9.90
C GLY A 346 -11.36 -3.53 9.39
N ARG A 347 -10.22 -3.27 10.03
CA ARG A 347 -9.34 -2.14 9.66
C ARG A 347 -8.73 -2.24 8.28
N GLN A 348 -8.63 -3.43 7.70
CA GLN A 348 -8.09 -3.68 6.35
C GLN A 348 -8.98 -3.13 5.23
N TRP A 349 -10.21 -2.80 5.51
CA TRP A 349 -11.16 -2.31 4.52
C TRP A 349 -11.15 -0.81 4.37
N GLN A 350 -11.25 -0.35 3.13
CA GLN A 350 -11.31 1.06 2.73
C GLN A 350 -12.38 1.26 1.65
N TRP A 351 -13.14 2.33 1.77
CA TRP A 351 -14.07 2.77 0.72
C TRP A 351 -13.31 3.50 -0.40
N THR A 352 -13.85 3.46 -1.61
CA THR A 352 -13.31 4.18 -2.77
C THR A 352 -13.54 5.69 -2.72
N ALA A 353 -14.38 6.17 -1.82
CA ALA A 353 -14.65 7.58 -1.55
C ALA A 353 -15.09 7.76 -0.09
N ASN A 354 -15.36 9.01 0.33
CA ASN A 354 -15.90 9.27 1.66
C ASN A 354 -17.22 8.53 1.88
N PRO A 355 -17.32 7.65 2.88
CA PRO A 355 -18.52 6.88 3.13
C PRO A 355 -19.69 7.77 3.54
N ARG A 356 -20.90 7.38 3.14
CA ARG A 356 -22.16 7.99 3.57
C ARG A 356 -22.91 7.08 4.51
N ASP A 357 -23.66 7.68 5.41
CA ASP A 357 -24.57 6.93 6.28
C ASP A 357 -25.52 6.07 5.44
N GLY A 358 -25.76 4.85 5.87
CA GLY A 358 -26.63 3.91 5.19
C GLY A 358 -25.99 3.06 4.09
N TRP A 359 -24.70 3.24 3.74
CA TRP A 359 -24.02 2.31 2.82
C TRP A 359 -23.78 0.94 3.44
N ALA A 360 -23.52 0.91 4.75
CA ALA A 360 -23.43 -0.32 5.53
C ALA A 360 -24.35 -0.22 6.75
N THR A 361 -25.04 -1.32 7.05
CA THR A 361 -25.84 -1.42 8.28
C THR A 361 -24.99 -2.05 9.37
N HIS A 362 -24.70 -1.26 10.40
CA HIS A 362 -24.02 -1.74 11.60
C HIS A 362 -24.96 -2.50 12.54
N HIS A 363 -24.38 -3.34 13.39
CA HIS A 363 -25.12 -4.19 14.36
C HIS A 363 -25.92 -5.35 13.72
N SER A 364 -25.53 -5.81 12.54
CA SER A 364 -26.04 -7.05 11.98
C SER A 364 -25.37 -8.25 12.68
N ALA A 365 -26.15 -9.17 13.20
CA ALA A 365 -25.64 -10.43 13.73
C ALA A 365 -25.16 -11.38 12.61
N ASP A 366 -25.64 -11.15 11.38
CA ASP A 366 -25.52 -12.07 10.25
C ASP A 366 -24.35 -11.73 9.31
N GLY A 367 -23.45 -10.80 9.68
CA GLY A 367 -22.33 -10.36 8.84
C GLY A 367 -22.47 -8.94 8.32
N LEU A 368 -21.66 -8.56 7.33
CA LEU A 368 -21.65 -7.23 6.72
C LEU A 368 -22.84 -7.07 5.78
N ARG A 369 -23.76 -6.16 6.11
CA ARG A 369 -24.89 -5.82 5.26
C ARG A 369 -24.63 -4.49 4.54
N LEU A 370 -24.49 -4.55 3.21
CA LEU A 370 -24.33 -3.39 2.34
C LEU A 370 -25.65 -3.04 1.66
N THR A 371 -25.96 -1.75 1.56
CA THR A 371 -27.08 -1.24 0.77
C THR A 371 -26.74 -1.30 -0.71
N CYS A 372 -27.64 -1.77 -1.56
CA CYS A 372 -27.53 -1.65 -3.00
C CYS A 372 -27.74 -0.17 -3.40
N VAL A 373 -26.67 0.62 -3.33
CA VAL A 373 -26.73 2.07 -3.56
C VAL A 373 -27.14 2.36 -5.01
N ARG A 374 -28.13 3.21 -5.19
CA ARG A 374 -28.55 3.65 -6.52
C ARG A 374 -27.55 4.63 -7.10
N THR A 375 -27.16 4.38 -8.35
CA THR A 375 -26.20 5.21 -9.07
C THR A 375 -26.47 5.22 -10.57
N PRO A 376 -26.27 6.35 -11.28
CA PRO A 376 -26.27 6.38 -12.73
C PRO A 376 -25.10 5.60 -13.33
N ASP A 377 -24.00 5.46 -12.58
CA ASP A 377 -22.77 4.78 -13.01
C ASP A 377 -22.77 3.28 -12.68
N ALA A 378 -23.96 2.68 -12.54
CA ALA A 378 -24.11 1.27 -12.19
C ALA A 378 -23.44 0.27 -13.17
N HIS A 379 -22.94 0.74 -14.29
CA HIS A 379 -22.25 -0.01 -15.34
C HIS A 379 -20.72 0.12 -15.30
N ASP A 380 -20.17 0.87 -14.35
CA ASP A 380 -18.71 1.01 -14.17
C ASP A 380 -18.34 1.05 -12.69
N LEU A 381 -17.71 -0.04 -12.20
CA LEU A 381 -17.30 -0.14 -10.79
C LEU A 381 -16.26 0.90 -10.39
N ARG A 382 -15.50 1.43 -11.33
CA ARG A 382 -14.44 2.44 -11.06
C ARG A 382 -15.02 3.79 -10.65
N ALA A 383 -16.23 4.10 -11.14
CA ALA A 383 -16.92 5.33 -10.80
C ALA A 383 -17.71 5.27 -9.47
N LEU A 384 -17.79 4.08 -8.85
CA LEU A 384 -18.62 3.88 -7.67
C LEU A 384 -17.95 4.33 -6.39
N PRO A 385 -18.59 5.21 -5.59
CA PRO A 385 -18.04 5.67 -4.32
C PRO A 385 -18.16 4.64 -3.18
N ASN A 386 -19.07 3.68 -3.32
CA ASN A 386 -19.46 2.72 -2.29
C ASN A 386 -18.90 1.31 -2.51
N VAL A 387 -17.77 1.18 -3.17
CA VAL A 387 -17.03 -0.08 -3.21
C VAL A 387 -16.17 -0.20 -1.96
N LEU A 388 -16.37 -1.27 -1.21
CA LEU A 388 -15.58 -1.57 -0.02
C LEU A 388 -14.41 -2.46 -0.42
N THR A 389 -13.19 -1.94 -0.31
CA THR A 389 -12.00 -2.57 -0.87
C THR A 389 -10.97 -2.95 0.18
N GLN A 390 -10.15 -3.95 -0.13
CA GLN A 390 -8.89 -4.20 0.57
C GLN A 390 -7.77 -4.53 -0.42
N ARG A 391 -6.52 -4.48 0.05
CA ARG A 391 -5.33 -4.76 -0.75
C ARG A 391 -5.32 -6.21 -1.23
N LEU A 392 -4.90 -6.40 -2.47
CA LEU A 392 -4.56 -7.72 -2.99
C LEU A 392 -3.24 -8.17 -2.35
N PRO A 393 -3.14 -9.38 -1.76
CA PRO A 393 -1.85 -9.94 -1.34
C PRO A 393 -0.88 -10.05 -2.52
N GLY A 394 0.40 -9.79 -2.30
CA GLY A 394 1.45 -9.81 -3.32
C GLY A 394 1.87 -11.21 -3.79
N THR A 395 1.19 -12.23 -3.33
CA THR A 395 1.47 -13.64 -3.58
C THR A 395 0.20 -14.37 -4.08
N PRO A 396 0.33 -15.50 -4.81
CA PRO A 396 -0.81 -16.29 -5.25
C PRO A 396 -1.74 -16.65 -4.10
N CYS A 397 -3.04 -16.46 -4.31
CA CYS A 397 -4.04 -16.68 -3.27
C CYS A 397 -5.39 -17.12 -3.82
N THR A 398 -6.21 -17.67 -2.95
CA THR A 398 -7.62 -17.92 -3.18
C THR A 398 -8.44 -17.01 -2.27
N VAL A 399 -9.37 -16.27 -2.86
CA VAL A 399 -10.30 -15.37 -2.15
C VAL A 399 -11.69 -15.97 -2.19
N GLU A 400 -12.35 -16.09 -1.05
CA GLU A 400 -13.71 -16.60 -0.93
C GLU A 400 -14.57 -15.66 -0.09
N VAL A 401 -15.87 -15.59 -0.43
CA VAL A 401 -16.87 -14.90 0.38
C VAL A 401 -18.25 -15.52 0.16
N ASP A 402 -19.03 -15.64 1.23
CA ASP A 402 -20.44 -16.00 1.14
C ASP A 402 -21.28 -14.74 0.92
N LEU A 403 -22.19 -14.79 -0.06
CA LEU A 403 -23.07 -13.68 -0.45
C LEU A 403 -24.53 -14.11 -0.40
N ARG A 404 -25.37 -13.25 0.18
CA ARG A 404 -26.83 -13.29 0.05
C ARG A 404 -27.32 -11.94 -0.46
N LEU A 405 -28.05 -11.94 -1.56
CA LEU A 405 -28.79 -10.78 -2.04
C LEU A 405 -30.18 -10.80 -1.39
N ASP A 406 -30.37 -9.89 -0.46
CA ASP A 406 -31.62 -9.75 0.29
C ASP A 406 -32.72 -9.15 -0.60
N ASP A 407 -33.85 -8.77 -0.01
CA ASP A 407 -34.95 -8.11 -0.73
C ASP A 407 -34.47 -6.86 -1.48
N GLY A 408 -35.10 -6.58 -2.58
CA GLY A 408 -34.74 -5.43 -3.41
C GLY A 408 -35.51 -5.40 -4.72
N GLU A 409 -35.36 -4.29 -5.43
CA GLU A 409 -35.97 -4.08 -6.73
C GLU A 409 -35.15 -4.68 -7.88
N PRO A 410 -35.76 -4.84 -9.07
CA PRO A 410 -35.04 -5.24 -10.27
C PRO A 410 -33.79 -4.40 -10.53
N GLY A 411 -32.69 -5.07 -10.88
CA GLY A 411 -31.41 -4.45 -11.11
C GLY A 411 -30.49 -4.34 -9.88
N ALA A 412 -31.01 -4.61 -8.66
CA ALA A 412 -30.18 -4.74 -7.46
C ALA A 412 -29.15 -5.86 -7.65
N ARG A 413 -27.88 -5.60 -7.34
CA ARG A 413 -26.78 -6.54 -7.53
C ARG A 413 -25.65 -6.35 -6.51
N ALA A 414 -24.98 -7.44 -6.19
CA ALA A 414 -23.87 -7.44 -5.27
C ALA A 414 -22.88 -8.56 -5.63
N GLY A 415 -21.62 -8.39 -5.26
CA GLY A 415 -20.61 -9.39 -5.61
C GLY A 415 -19.21 -9.10 -5.09
N LEU A 416 -18.29 -9.99 -5.49
CA LEU A 416 -16.86 -9.95 -5.26
C LEU A 416 -16.17 -9.49 -6.53
N ALA A 417 -15.30 -8.49 -6.43
CA ALA A 417 -14.59 -7.87 -7.55
C ALA A 417 -13.07 -7.93 -7.36
N VAL A 418 -12.36 -7.95 -8.48
CA VAL A 418 -10.95 -7.58 -8.61
C VAL A 418 -10.89 -6.31 -9.44
N LEU A 419 -10.33 -5.24 -8.88
CA LEU A 419 -10.42 -3.87 -9.36
C LEU A 419 -9.04 -3.28 -9.64
N GLY A 420 -8.88 -2.76 -10.84
CA GLY A 420 -7.76 -1.97 -11.32
C GLY A 420 -8.25 -1.08 -12.46
N ASP A 421 -7.38 -0.66 -13.38
CA ASP A 421 -7.78 0.00 -14.63
C ASP A 421 -8.73 -0.90 -15.43
N ALA A 422 -8.44 -2.21 -15.50
CA ALA A 422 -9.40 -3.24 -15.82
C ALA A 422 -10.03 -3.80 -14.53
N TYR A 423 -11.27 -4.30 -14.63
CA TYR A 423 -11.89 -4.99 -13.52
C TYR A 423 -12.74 -6.18 -13.97
N SER A 424 -12.93 -7.13 -13.04
CA SER A 424 -13.89 -8.21 -13.20
C SER A 424 -14.58 -8.49 -11.88
N TRP A 425 -15.87 -8.84 -11.91
CA TRP A 425 -16.62 -9.17 -10.72
C TRP A 425 -17.64 -10.29 -10.98
N ILE A 426 -17.89 -11.10 -9.97
CA ILE A 426 -18.90 -12.16 -9.95
C ILE A 426 -19.86 -11.91 -8.78
N GLY A 427 -21.14 -12.18 -8.97
CA GLY A 427 -22.12 -11.97 -7.92
C GLY A 427 -23.55 -12.28 -8.31
N LEU A 428 -24.47 -11.75 -7.53
CA LEU A 428 -25.91 -11.95 -7.70
C LEU A 428 -26.58 -10.68 -8.21
N GLN A 429 -27.55 -10.83 -9.11
CA GLN A 429 -28.39 -9.75 -9.64
C GLN A 429 -29.86 -10.16 -9.66
N ARG A 430 -30.74 -9.25 -9.26
CA ARG A 430 -32.19 -9.42 -9.37
C ARG A 430 -32.65 -8.98 -10.75
N GLY A 431 -33.35 -9.88 -11.46
CA GLY A 431 -33.93 -9.62 -12.77
C GLY A 431 -35.25 -8.83 -12.71
N PRO A 432 -35.76 -8.39 -13.86
CA PRO A 432 -37.06 -7.68 -13.95
C PRO A 432 -38.23 -8.52 -13.48
N ASP A 433 -38.12 -9.85 -13.58
CA ASP A 433 -39.10 -10.85 -13.13
C ASP A 433 -39.02 -11.17 -11.63
N GLY A 434 -38.13 -10.46 -10.90
CA GLY A 434 -37.87 -10.71 -9.48
C GLY A 434 -36.95 -11.92 -9.20
N THR A 435 -36.60 -12.72 -10.21
CA THR A 435 -35.67 -13.83 -10.06
C THR A 435 -34.26 -13.35 -9.78
N VAL A 436 -33.51 -14.14 -9.00
CA VAL A 436 -32.07 -13.84 -8.77
C VAL A 436 -31.24 -14.72 -9.70
N ARG A 437 -30.23 -14.10 -10.30
CA ARG A 437 -29.28 -14.77 -11.20
C ARG A 437 -27.85 -14.49 -10.75
N LEU A 438 -26.99 -15.49 -10.91
CA LEU A 438 -25.54 -15.29 -10.86
C LEU A 438 -25.12 -14.60 -12.15
N VAL A 439 -24.30 -13.57 -12.02
CA VAL A 439 -23.71 -12.80 -13.12
C VAL A 439 -22.22 -12.71 -12.94
N HIS A 440 -21.48 -12.70 -14.06
CA HIS A 440 -20.04 -12.48 -14.08
C HIS A 440 -19.74 -11.45 -15.18
N ARG A 441 -19.12 -10.34 -14.82
CA ARG A 441 -18.89 -9.21 -15.73
C ARG A 441 -17.48 -8.64 -15.60
N PHE A 442 -17.04 -7.94 -16.65
CA PHE A 442 -15.73 -7.32 -16.70
C PHE A 442 -15.69 -6.09 -17.63
N ALA A 443 -14.65 -5.27 -17.43
CA ALA A 443 -14.21 -4.24 -18.37
C ALA A 443 -12.67 -4.29 -18.47
N GLU A 444 -12.14 -4.34 -19.69
CA GLU A 444 -10.70 -4.55 -19.92
C GLU A 444 -9.87 -3.26 -19.84
N THR A 445 -10.47 -2.12 -20.18
CA THR A 445 -9.81 -0.82 -20.13
C THR A 445 -10.72 0.24 -19.53
N VAL A 446 -10.16 1.39 -19.18
CA VAL A 446 -10.94 2.54 -18.67
C VAL A 446 -11.94 3.11 -19.68
N ALA A 447 -11.79 2.81 -20.96
CA ALA A 447 -12.69 3.22 -22.03
C ALA A 447 -13.82 2.22 -22.31
N ASP A 448 -13.71 0.98 -21.79
CA ASP A 448 -14.66 -0.08 -22.07
C ASP A 448 -15.90 -0.01 -21.17
N GLN A 449 -17.04 -0.30 -21.78
CA GLN A 449 -18.25 -0.58 -21.02
C GLN A 449 -18.20 -2.00 -20.44
N GLU A 450 -18.84 -2.17 -19.28
CA GLU A 450 -19.01 -3.47 -18.65
C GLU A 450 -19.78 -4.44 -19.56
N ARG A 451 -19.28 -5.66 -19.71
CA ARG A 451 -19.89 -6.74 -20.48
C ARG A 451 -19.89 -8.05 -19.72
N ASP A 452 -20.74 -8.98 -20.13
CA ASP A 452 -20.82 -10.30 -19.51
C ASP A 452 -19.56 -11.14 -19.86
N ALA A 453 -18.91 -11.68 -18.84
CA ALA A 453 -17.81 -12.66 -18.95
C ALA A 453 -18.35 -14.08 -19.16
N ALA A 454 -19.57 -14.34 -18.68
CA ALA A 454 -20.31 -15.60 -18.86
C ALA A 454 -21.82 -15.31 -18.90
N PRO A 455 -22.62 -16.19 -19.56
CA PRO A 455 -24.07 -16.08 -19.53
C PRO A 455 -24.61 -16.14 -18.10
N PRO A 456 -25.60 -15.28 -17.74
CA PRO A 456 -26.25 -15.32 -16.45
C PRO A 456 -26.88 -16.68 -16.15
N ARG A 457 -26.77 -17.15 -14.91
CA ARG A 457 -27.30 -18.45 -14.47
C ARG A 457 -28.32 -18.28 -13.35
N PRO A 458 -29.34 -19.13 -13.22
CA PRO A 458 -30.28 -19.09 -12.10
C PRO A 458 -29.57 -19.21 -10.74
N ALA A 459 -30.03 -18.44 -9.76
CA ALA A 459 -29.63 -18.54 -8.36
C ALA A 459 -30.88 -18.38 -7.47
N PRO A 460 -31.81 -19.37 -7.49
CA PRO A 460 -33.15 -19.19 -6.94
C PRO A 460 -33.16 -18.95 -5.42
N GLY A 461 -32.14 -19.43 -4.69
CA GLY A 461 -31.97 -19.17 -3.27
C GLY A 461 -31.46 -17.75 -2.93
N GLY A 462 -31.11 -16.92 -3.91
CA GLY A 462 -30.52 -15.60 -3.70
C GLY A 462 -29.20 -15.66 -2.90
N ARG A 463 -28.49 -16.78 -2.95
CA ARG A 463 -27.24 -17.04 -2.23
C ARG A 463 -26.20 -17.64 -3.16
N ALA A 464 -24.93 -17.32 -2.91
CA ALA A 464 -23.79 -17.93 -3.57
C ALA A 464 -22.55 -17.82 -2.70
N ARG A 465 -21.69 -18.84 -2.76
CA ARG A 465 -20.28 -18.72 -2.38
C ARG A 465 -19.52 -18.30 -3.61
N LEU A 466 -18.74 -17.23 -3.51
CA LEU A 466 -17.95 -16.67 -4.59
C LEU A 466 -16.48 -16.93 -4.33
N ARG A 467 -15.74 -17.28 -5.38
CA ARG A 467 -14.30 -17.55 -5.28
C ARG A 467 -13.57 -16.93 -6.44
N VAL A 468 -12.36 -16.42 -6.14
CA VAL A 468 -11.37 -16.01 -7.14
C VAL A 468 -10.04 -16.66 -6.78
N ASP A 469 -9.50 -17.48 -7.68
CA ASP A 469 -8.13 -18.01 -7.59
C ASP A 469 -7.20 -17.11 -8.40
N ILE A 470 -6.15 -16.58 -7.75
CA ILE A 470 -5.23 -15.61 -8.31
C ILE A 470 -3.83 -16.22 -8.33
N ASP A 471 -3.22 -16.34 -9.52
CA ASP A 471 -1.89 -16.93 -9.71
C ASP A 471 -0.76 -15.89 -9.66
N ALA A 472 0.50 -16.35 -9.73
CA ALA A 472 1.69 -15.48 -9.65
C ALA A 472 1.75 -14.38 -10.72
N GLY A 473 1.03 -14.52 -11.84
CA GLY A 473 0.89 -13.51 -12.89
C GLY A 473 -0.33 -12.60 -12.69
N ALA A 474 -0.95 -12.61 -11.50
CA ALA A 474 -2.19 -11.90 -11.18
C ALA A 474 -3.36 -12.27 -12.14
N ARG A 475 -3.36 -13.49 -12.67
CA ARG A 475 -4.46 -14.00 -13.47
C ARG A 475 -5.50 -14.61 -12.57
N CYS A 476 -6.73 -14.12 -12.70
CA CYS A 476 -7.86 -14.42 -11.83
C CYS A 476 -8.80 -15.42 -12.50
N ARG A 477 -9.11 -16.52 -11.81
CA ARG A 477 -10.11 -17.51 -12.21
C ARG A 477 -11.27 -17.39 -11.26
N PHE A 478 -12.42 -16.96 -11.78
CA PHE A 478 -13.64 -16.83 -11.00
C PHE A 478 -14.41 -18.14 -10.97
N SER A 479 -15.00 -18.45 -9.84
CA SER A 479 -15.87 -19.62 -9.64
C SER A 479 -16.93 -19.34 -8.59
N TYR A 480 -17.96 -20.15 -8.55
CA TYR A 480 -19.10 -19.99 -7.65
C TYR A 480 -19.72 -21.30 -7.24
N ASP A 481 -20.46 -21.28 -6.14
CA ASP A 481 -21.32 -22.36 -5.66
C ASP A 481 -22.66 -21.76 -5.19
N THR A 482 -23.77 -22.11 -5.83
CA THR A 482 -25.13 -21.67 -5.46
C THR A 482 -25.85 -22.69 -4.57
N GLY A 483 -25.20 -23.81 -4.20
CA GLY A 483 -25.81 -24.90 -3.45
C GLY A 483 -26.85 -25.71 -4.26
N ASP A 484 -27.00 -25.41 -5.56
CA ASP A 484 -27.98 -26.11 -6.40
C ASP A 484 -27.35 -27.35 -7.03
N THR A 485 -27.82 -28.52 -6.60
CA THR A 485 -27.38 -29.84 -7.11
C THR A 485 -28.08 -30.25 -8.42
N GLY A 486 -28.99 -29.39 -8.94
CA GLY A 486 -29.91 -29.72 -10.02
C GLY A 486 -29.34 -29.72 -11.45
N ASP A 487 -28.12 -29.25 -11.68
CA ASP A 487 -27.56 -29.12 -13.05
C ASP A 487 -26.35 -30.03 -13.28
N THR A 488 -26.59 -31.37 -13.25
CA THR A 488 -25.58 -32.37 -13.63
C THR A 488 -25.50 -32.62 -15.15
N ALA A 489 -26.24 -31.86 -15.97
CA ALA A 489 -26.26 -31.99 -17.43
C ALA A 489 -25.40 -30.90 -18.10
N ASN A 490 -24.15 -31.19 -18.32
CA ASN A 490 -23.19 -30.81 -19.37
C ASN A 490 -21.75 -30.60 -18.86
N THR A 491 -21.18 -31.68 -18.32
CA THR A 491 -19.70 -31.76 -18.20
C THR A 491 -19.14 -32.59 -19.36
N ALA A 492 -19.45 -32.20 -20.59
CA ALA A 492 -18.75 -32.71 -21.76
C ALA A 492 -18.10 -31.47 -22.42
N ASP A 493 -16.92 -31.18 -21.99
CA ASP A 493 -15.78 -30.60 -22.71
C ASP A 493 -14.96 -29.68 -21.79
N THR A 494 -14.00 -30.24 -21.15
CA THR A 494 -12.62 -29.81 -20.87
C THR A 494 -12.11 -30.68 -19.71
N GLY A 495 -11.25 -31.65 -20.04
CA GLY A 495 -10.54 -32.45 -19.04
C GLY A 495 -9.56 -31.58 -18.26
N ASP A 496 -9.94 -31.23 -17.07
CA ASP A 496 -9.09 -31.10 -15.89
C ASP A 496 -9.93 -30.70 -14.66
N GLY A 497 -9.99 -31.63 -13.70
CA GLY A 497 -10.22 -31.36 -12.29
C GLY A 497 -11.60 -30.89 -11.89
N ALA A 498 -12.43 -31.81 -11.38
CA ALA A 498 -13.52 -31.45 -10.46
C ALA A 498 -12.94 -30.59 -9.33
N GLY A 499 -13.31 -29.28 -9.30
CA GLY A 499 -12.87 -28.34 -8.30
C GLY A 499 -13.19 -28.82 -6.88
N GLN A 500 -12.25 -28.77 -5.98
CA GLN A 500 -12.46 -29.06 -4.58
C GLN A 500 -13.63 -28.23 -4.03
N GLY A 501 -14.68 -28.87 -3.54
CA GLY A 501 -15.73 -28.24 -2.74
C GLY A 501 -16.93 -27.64 -3.49
N GLY A 502 -17.35 -28.19 -4.62
CA GLY A 502 -18.63 -27.80 -5.27
C GLY A 502 -18.58 -26.52 -6.12
N PHE A 503 -17.43 -25.83 -6.23
CA PHE A 503 -17.28 -24.63 -7.04
C PHE A 503 -17.28 -24.95 -8.54
N ARG A 504 -18.03 -24.14 -9.29
CA ARG A 504 -18.13 -24.19 -10.76
C ARG A 504 -17.39 -23.00 -11.37
N PRO A 505 -16.53 -23.17 -12.37
CA PRO A 505 -15.84 -22.08 -13.02
C PRO A 505 -16.81 -21.14 -13.77
N SER A 506 -16.45 -19.86 -13.86
CA SER A 506 -17.23 -18.83 -14.56
C SER A 506 -16.34 -17.93 -15.41
N GLY A 507 -16.69 -17.82 -16.67
CA GLY A 507 -15.98 -16.96 -17.63
C GLY A 507 -14.56 -17.39 -17.96
N GLN A 508 -13.86 -16.52 -18.66
CA GLN A 508 -12.44 -16.72 -19.01
C GLN A 508 -11.53 -16.20 -17.89
N VAL A 509 -10.25 -16.56 -17.96
CA VAL A 509 -9.22 -16.01 -17.07
C VAL A 509 -9.09 -14.52 -17.30
N PHE A 510 -9.25 -13.75 -16.23
CA PHE A 510 -9.09 -12.30 -16.21
C PHE A 510 -7.68 -11.93 -15.72
N ALA A 511 -6.97 -11.09 -16.47
CA ALA A 511 -5.68 -10.55 -16.03
C ALA A 511 -5.94 -9.26 -15.23
N ALA A 512 -5.65 -9.29 -13.94
CA ALA A 512 -5.73 -8.09 -13.11
C ALA A 512 -4.70 -7.05 -13.56
N THR A 513 -5.10 -5.78 -13.53
CA THR A 513 -4.23 -4.64 -13.85
C THR A 513 -4.05 -3.77 -12.61
N PRO A 514 -2.92 -3.07 -12.47
CA PRO A 514 -2.80 -2.05 -11.44
C PRO A 514 -3.76 -0.88 -11.74
N TRP A 515 -4.05 -0.08 -10.73
CA TRP A 515 -4.44 1.30 -10.90
C TRP A 515 -3.20 2.13 -11.21
N ARG A 516 -3.37 3.39 -11.58
CA ARG A 516 -2.28 4.26 -12.01
C ARG A 516 -1.06 4.29 -11.07
N TRP A 517 -1.26 4.24 -9.74
CA TRP A 517 -0.18 4.36 -8.74
C TRP A 517 -0.17 3.25 -7.69
N VAL A 518 -1.12 2.34 -7.75
CA VAL A 518 -1.35 1.29 -6.75
C VAL A 518 -1.67 -0.03 -7.41
N GLY A 519 -1.58 -1.12 -6.66
CA GLY A 519 -1.99 -2.45 -7.10
C GLY A 519 -3.49 -2.58 -7.30
N ALA A 520 -3.90 -3.71 -7.85
CA ALA A 520 -5.30 -4.13 -7.88
C ALA A 520 -5.85 -4.29 -6.45
N LEU A 521 -7.15 -4.12 -6.33
CA LEU A 521 -7.89 -4.26 -5.08
C LEU A 521 -8.90 -5.39 -5.17
N LEU A 522 -9.14 -6.05 -4.05
CA LEU A 522 -10.32 -6.89 -3.85
C LEU A 522 -11.46 -5.99 -3.40
N GLY A 523 -12.67 -6.18 -3.93
CA GLY A 523 -13.80 -5.32 -3.63
C GLY A 523 -15.09 -6.08 -3.34
N LEU A 524 -15.84 -5.61 -2.34
CA LEU A 524 -17.23 -5.99 -2.12
C LEU A 524 -18.11 -4.85 -2.66
N VAL A 525 -19.03 -5.21 -3.54
CA VAL A 525 -19.91 -4.25 -4.22
C VAL A 525 -21.36 -4.56 -3.92
N ALA A 526 -22.17 -3.50 -3.73
CA ALA A 526 -23.63 -3.59 -3.66
C ALA A 526 -24.22 -2.31 -4.28
N LEU A 527 -24.93 -2.47 -5.37
CA LEU A 527 -25.42 -1.33 -6.16
C LEU A 527 -26.73 -1.66 -6.90
N ALA A 528 -27.41 -0.61 -7.33
CA ALA A 528 -28.59 -0.71 -8.19
C ALA A 528 -28.55 0.42 -9.23
N PRO A 529 -29.16 0.23 -10.41
CA PRO A 529 -29.35 1.33 -11.36
C PRO A 529 -30.25 2.41 -10.78
N THR A 530 -30.27 3.58 -11.39
CA THR A 530 -31.19 4.65 -11.04
C THR A 530 -32.65 4.17 -11.09
N GLY A 531 -33.44 4.60 -10.13
CA GLY A 531 -34.85 4.20 -9.99
C GLY A 531 -35.47 4.81 -8.73
N GLN A 532 -36.71 4.48 -8.43
CA GLN A 532 -37.42 4.88 -7.22
C GLN A 532 -37.56 3.67 -6.29
N GLY A 533 -37.78 3.92 -5.00
CA GLY A 533 -38.01 2.88 -3.98
C GLY A 533 -36.73 2.31 -3.37
N HIS A 534 -36.89 1.23 -2.60
CA HIS A 534 -35.80 0.56 -1.87
C HIS A 534 -35.02 -0.37 -2.80
N ALA A 535 -33.75 -0.08 -3.01
CA ALA A 535 -32.91 -0.87 -3.92
C ALA A 535 -32.49 -2.24 -3.36
N GLY A 536 -32.70 -2.48 -2.07
CA GLY A 536 -32.35 -3.73 -1.40
C GLY A 536 -31.00 -3.68 -0.69
N THR A 537 -30.65 -4.82 -0.11
CA THR A 537 -29.37 -5.00 0.60
C THR A 537 -28.72 -6.32 0.19
N ALA A 538 -27.43 -6.43 0.48
CA ALA A 538 -26.67 -7.66 0.32
C ALA A 538 -25.89 -7.94 1.60
N THR A 539 -25.87 -9.20 2.03
CA THR A 539 -25.14 -9.64 3.21
C THR A 539 -23.94 -10.48 2.79
N PHE A 540 -22.77 -10.08 3.27
CA PHE A 540 -21.49 -10.77 3.08
C PHE A 540 -21.03 -11.40 4.39
N THR A 541 -20.56 -12.65 4.33
CA THR A 541 -20.00 -13.36 5.48
C THR A 541 -18.77 -14.15 5.06
N GLN A 542 -17.95 -14.54 6.04
CA GLN A 542 -16.82 -15.46 5.85
C GLN A 542 -15.89 -15.04 4.70
N PHE A 543 -15.48 -13.76 4.68
CA PHE A 543 -14.45 -13.35 3.74
C PHE A 543 -13.10 -13.98 4.14
N ARG A 544 -12.50 -14.73 3.22
CA ARG A 544 -11.26 -15.48 3.47
C ARG A 544 -10.27 -15.27 2.34
N ILE A 545 -9.01 -15.08 2.69
CA ILE A 545 -7.88 -15.10 1.76
C ILE A 545 -6.91 -16.20 2.18
N ARG A 546 -6.74 -17.20 1.33
CA ARG A 546 -5.81 -18.29 1.57
C ARG A 546 -4.62 -18.14 0.65
N ILE A 547 -3.46 -17.87 1.23
CA ILE A 547 -2.19 -17.82 0.51
C ILE A 547 -1.86 -19.23 0.02
N GLN A 548 -1.49 -19.35 -1.25
CA GLN A 548 -1.02 -20.60 -1.82
C GLN A 548 0.48 -20.72 -1.50
N GLU A 549 0.85 -21.70 -0.70
CA GLU A 549 2.26 -22.01 -0.45
C GLU A 549 2.96 -22.30 -1.78
N LYS A 550 4.12 -21.68 -2.02
CA LYS A 550 4.97 -22.07 -3.16
C LYS A 550 5.22 -23.57 -3.05
N ARG A 551 4.70 -24.36 -3.97
CA ARG A 551 5.17 -25.74 -4.13
C ARG A 551 6.69 -25.65 -4.32
N ALA A 552 7.43 -26.22 -3.37
CA ALA A 552 8.85 -26.42 -3.58
C ALA A 552 8.97 -27.26 -4.86
N ASP A 553 9.52 -26.67 -5.90
CA ASP A 553 9.85 -27.41 -7.10
C ASP A 553 10.82 -28.53 -6.69
N ARG A 554 10.35 -29.79 -6.85
CA ARG A 554 11.15 -30.99 -6.60
C ARG A 554 12.08 -31.24 -7.77
#